data_f9ed82bd32c063d7b57a6636bc17b429
#
_entry.id   f9ed82bd32c063d7b57a6636bc17b429
#
_cell.length_a   1.000
_cell.length_b   1.000
_cell.length_c   1.000
_cell.angle_alpha   90.00
_cell.angle_beta   90.00
_cell.angle_gamma   90.00
#
_symmetry.space_group_name_H-M   'P 1'
#
loop_
_entity.id
_entity.type
_entity.pdbx_description
1 polymer ?
#
loop_
_entity_poly.entity_id
_entity_poly.type
_entity_poly.pdbx_seq_one_letter_code
_entity_poly.pdbx_strand_id
1 'polypeptide(L)'
;MEDVTLIIQGRLTQETYDFYLKTCTNFPVLISTWVDCKIDFSSLPPNFLVILSQIPEEPGAQNFHYQTVSTLTGLERIKTKYAIKVRGDEFYSNLQYIHNVLRVDPDKIHSAPVFFRAWQYSEYHISDHVIAGTTENLLIMFRACKHNFDTGKMNVSKWKIDGNFHKYVTTHAPEERITKSYLDAKAPDKFERVDGRILMKEYFDILDLNLLKPYKVKANLFRVEWYDNFLPEANYSISTIDQLFSDDPYKIPNQ
;
A
#
# COMPACT_ATOMS: atom_id res chain seq x y z
N MET A 1 2.03 -10.11 20.02
CA MET A 1 2.33 -9.57 18.66
C MET A 1 3.58 -8.66 18.68
N GLU A 2 4.61 -9.14 19.36
CA GLU A 2 5.87 -8.38 19.52
C GLU A 2 6.75 -8.38 18.27
N ASP A 3 6.44 -9.24 17.28
CA ASP A 3 7.19 -9.45 16.06
C ASP A 3 6.68 -8.65 14.84
N VAL A 4 5.63 -7.84 15.02
CA VAL A 4 5.05 -7.00 13.97
C VAL A 4 4.84 -5.57 14.44
N THR A 5 5.12 -4.58 13.59
CA THR A 5 4.81 -3.17 13.82
C THR A 5 3.79 -2.67 12.80
N LEU A 6 2.77 -1.96 13.29
CA LEU A 6 1.86 -1.19 12.44
C LEU A 6 2.50 0.17 12.13
N ILE A 7 2.66 0.48 10.85
CA ILE A 7 3.10 1.79 10.37
C ILE A 7 1.90 2.55 9.80
N ILE A 8 1.52 3.65 10.46
CA ILE A 8 0.49 4.57 9.98
C ILE A 8 1.20 5.67 9.21
N GLN A 9 0.99 5.72 7.91
CA GLN A 9 1.81 6.49 6.98
C GLN A 9 1.08 7.68 6.38
N GLY A 10 1.77 8.83 6.27
CA GLY A 10 1.32 10.01 5.55
C GLY A 10 0.47 10.97 6.39
N ARG A 11 -0.38 11.78 5.76
CA ARG A 11 -1.25 12.70 6.49
C ARG A 11 -2.22 11.94 7.37
N LEU A 12 -2.15 12.22 8.67
CA LEU A 12 -2.98 11.56 9.68
C LEU A 12 -4.23 12.39 9.95
N THR A 13 -5.41 11.72 9.95
CA THR A 13 -6.65 12.33 10.41
C THR A 13 -6.85 12.07 11.91
N GLN A 14 -7.53 12.99 12.62
CA GLN A 14 -7.85 12.81 14.04
C GLN A 14 -8.64 11.51 14.27
N GLU A 15 -9.58 11.22 13.41
CA GLU A 15 -10.42 10.01 13.49
C GLU A 15 -9.59 8.72 13.39
N THR A 16 -8.64 8.67 12.44
CA THR A 16 -7.71 7.52 12.30
C THR A 16 -6.84 7.37 13.53
N TYR A 17 -6.32 8.48 14.06
CA TYR A 17 -5.51 8.50 15.27
C TYR A 17 -6.30 7.96 16.48
N ASP A 18 -7.49 8.49 16.73
CA ASP A 18 -8.36 8.07 17.83
C ASP A 18 -8.76 6.60 17.73
N PHE A 19 -9.00 6.11 16.51
CA PHE A 19 -9.32 4.71 16.26
C PHE A 19 -8.14 3.81 16.67
N TYR A 20 -6.94 4.08 16.19
CA TYR A 20 -5.79 3.22 16.49
C TYR A 20 -5.33 3.33 17.94
N LEU A 21 -5.47 4.48 18.58
CA LEU A 21 -5.26 4.60 20.03
C LEU A 21 -6.14 3.65 20.84
N LYS A 22 -7.39 3.47 20.43
CA LYS A 22 -8.36 2.59 21.11
C LYS A 22 -8.17 1.12 20.79
N THR A 23 -7.77 0.80 19.56
CA THR A 23 -7.79 -0.58 19.05
C THR A 23 -6.42 -1.26 19.07
N CYS A 24 -5.32 -0.51 19.03
CA CYS A 24 -3.97 -1.06 18.96
C CYS A 24 -3.23 -1.06 20.31
N THR A 25 -3.91 -1.47 21.38
CA THR A 25 -3.33 -1.49 22.73
C THR A 25 -2.16 -2.47 22.90
N ASN A 26 -2.14 -3.55 22.11
CA ASN A 26 -1.14 -4.64 22.19
C ASN A 26 -0.23 -4.73 20.95
N PHE A 27 -0.25 -3.73 20.11
CA PHE A 27 0.55 -3.65 18.89
C PHE A 27 1.62 -2.56 19.05
N PRO A 28 2.88 -2.79 18.71
CA PRO A 28 3.80 -1.70 18.41
C PRO A 28 3.27 -0.88 17.23
N VAL A 29 3.07 0.40 17.45
CA VAL A 29 2.56 1.33 16.42
C VAL A 29 3.60 2.42 16.17
N LEU A 30 3.90 2.67 14.91
CA LEU A 30 4.71 3.79 14.48
C LEU A 30 3.90 4.69 13.56
N ILE A 31 3.70 5.93 13.96
CA ILE A 31 3.07 6.97 13.15
C ILE A 31 4.19 7.71 12.41
N SER A 32 4.23 7.59 11.09
CA SER A 32 5.16 8.31 10.22
C SER A 32 4.41 9.37 9.43
N THR A 33 4.48 10.61 9.89
CA THR A 33 3.72 11.73 9.35
C THR A 33 4.60 12.97 9.16
N TRP A 34 4.01 14.11 8.86
CA TRP A 34 4.70 15.34 8.50
C TRP A 34 4.78 16.31 9.66
N VAL A 35 5.79 17.19 9.64
CA VAL A 35 5.98 18.24 10.67
C VAL A 35 4.83 19.23 10.79
N ASP A 36 3.99 19.35 9.77
CA ASP A 36 2.79 20.19 9.75
C ASP A 36 1.54 19.47 10.29
N CYS A 37 1.67 18.25 10.79
CA CYS A 37 0.57 17.51 11.41
C CYS A 37 0.03 18.27 12.63
N LYS A 38 -1.30 18.42 12.68
CA LYS A 38 -1.97 19.20 13.75
C LYS A 38 -2.44 18.35 14.93
N ILE A 39 -2.16 17.06 14.92
CA ILE A 39 -2.55 16.15 16.00
C ILE A 39 -1.59 16.34 17.17
N ASP A 40 -2.14 16.40 18.38
CA ASP A 40 -1.35 16.43 19.60
C ASP A 40 -0.90 15.01 19.97
N PHE A 41 0.41 14.82 20.02
CA PHE A 41 1.06 13.56 20.37
C PHE A 41 1.62 13.54 21.82
N SER A 42 1.27 14.51 22.66
CA SER A 42 1.82 14.64 24.02
C SER A 42 1.45 13.47 24.96
N SER A 43 0.36 12.76 24.68
CA SER A 43 -0.22 11.70 25.53
C SER A 43 -0.21 10.33 24.85
N LEU A 44 0.87 9.97 24.18
CA LEU A 44 0.98 8.69 23.50
C LEU A 44 1.16 7.52 24.47
N PRO A 45 0.48 6.38 24.25
CA PRO A 45 0.78 5.14 24.96
C PRO A 45 2.22 4.67 24.69
N PRO A 46 2.84 3.89 25.58
CA PRO A 46 4.24 3.47 25.46
C PRO A 46 4.53 2.57 24.26
N ASN A 47 3.52 1.94 23.67
CA ASN A 47 3.63 1.15 22.45
C ASN A 47 3.49 1.98 21.15
N PHE A 48 3.34 3.30 21.26
CA PHE A 48 3.29 4.22 20.13
C PHE A 48 4.57 5.03 20.01
N LEU A 49 5.07 5.16 18.80
CA LEU A 49 6.16 6.04 18.40
C LEU A 49 5.69 6.97 17.27
N VAL A 50 6.08 8.24 17.32
CA VAL A 50 5.81 9.20 16.24
C VAL A 50 7.10 9.68 15.63
N ILE A 51 7.13 9.75 14.31
CA ILE A 51 8.19 10.37 13.52
C ILE A 51 7.56 11.47 12.67
N LEU A 52 8.07 12.68 12.86
CA LEU A 52 7.71 13.85 12.08
C LEU A 52 8.80 14.12 11.04
N SER A 53 8.46 13.97 9.77
CA SER A 53 9.38 14.22 8.66
C SER A 53 9.11 15.56 8.00
N GLN A 54 10.15 16.16 7.42
CA GLN A 54 9.96 17.30 6.51
C GLN A 54 9.18 16.85 5.28
N ILE A 55 8.27 17.71 4.84
CA ILE A 55 7.53 17.45 3.59
C ILE A 55 8.51 17.63 2.42
N PRO A 56 8.68 16.62 1.54
CA PRO A 56 9.47 16.80 0.33
C PRO A 56 8.94 17.96 -0.53
N GLU A 57 9.82 18.66 -1.24
CA GLU A 57 9.42 19.76 -2.13
C GLU A 57 8.53 19.25 -3.27
N GLU A 58 8.86 18.07 -3.81
CA GLU A 58 8.11 17.47 -4.91
C GLU A 58 7.25 16.29 -4.42
N PRO A 59 5.93 16.32 -4.64
CA PRO A 59 5.03 15.24 -4.23
C PRO A 59 5.19 13.98 -5.10
N GLY A 60 5.72 14.13 -6.32
CA GLY A 60 5.62 13.11 -7.37
C GLY A 60 4.19 12.92 -7.88
N ALA A 61 4.00 12.06 -8.89
CA ALA A 61 2.67 11.77 -9.41
C ALA A 61 1.79 11.14 -8.33
N GLN A 62 0.58 11.69 -8.18
CA GLN A 62 -0.40 11.20 -7.20
C GLN A 62 0.19 11.02 -5.78
N ASN A 63 1.12 11.91 -5.38
CA ASN A 63 1.82 11.89 -4.09
C ASN A 63 2.73 10.65 -3.88
N PHE A 64 3.19 10.01 -4.95
CA PHE A 64 4.06 8.84 -4.87
C PHE A 64 5.32 9.08 -4.02
N HIS A 65 5.96 10.25 -4.18
CA HIS A 65 7.17 10.58 -3.42
C HIS A 65 6.86 10.78 -1.93
N TYR A 66 5.77 11.47 -1.61
CA TYR A 66 5.34 11.64 -0.22
C TYR A 66 5.08 10.28 0.45
N GLN A 67 4.38 9.40 -0.23
CA GLN A 67 4.11 8.06 0.27
C GLN A 67 5.40 7.27 0.46
N THR A 68 6.29 7.31 -0.51
CA THR A 68 7.58 6.59 -0.45
C THR A 68 8.43 7.08 0.73
N VAL A 69 8.60 8.39 0.88
CA VAL A 69 9.42 8.98 1.95
C VAL A 69 8.86 8.66 3.32
N SER A 70 7.56 8.90 3.53
CA SER A 70 6.95 8.65 4.84
C SER A 70 6.94 7.16 5.21
N THR A 71 6.69 6.26 4.25
CA THR A 71 6.75 4.81 4.52
C THR A 71 8.18 4.37 4.84
N LEU A 72 9.15 4.77 4.04
CA LEU A 72 10.54 4.40 4.23
C LEU A 72 11.09 4.90 5.56
N THR A 73 10.81 6.16 5.92
CA THR A 73 11.21 6.72 7.22
C THR A 73 10.67 5.90 8.39
N GLY A 74 9.43 5.42 8.30
CA GLY A 74 8.85 4.52 9.30
C GLY A 74 9.54 3.16 9.34
N LEU A 75 9.73 2.53 8.19
CA LEU A 75 10.37 1.21 8.07
C LEU A 75 11.80 1.19 8.62
N GLU A 76 12.57 2.26 8.44
CA GLU A 76 13.95 2.36 8.91
C GLU A 76 14.08 2.50 10.44
N ARG A 77 12.97 2.73 11.14
CA ARG A 77 12.96 2.90 12.61
C ARG A 77 12.46 1.68 13.36
N ILE A 78 11.84 0.73 12.70
CA ILE A 78 11.32 -0.48 13.35
C ILE A 78 12.37 -1.60 13.33
N LYS A 79 12.22 -2.52 14.29
CA LYS A 79 13.11 -3.68 14.45
C LYS A 79 12.37 -5.01 14.42
N THR A 80 11.05 -4.96 14.29
CA THR A 80 10.21 -6.14 14.23
C THR A 80 10.44 -6.90 12.92
N LYS A 81 10.21 -8.20 12.93
CA LYS A 81 10.37 -9.08 11.77
C LYS A 81 9.41 -8.68 10.64
N TYR A 82 8.19 -8.29 11.02
CA TYR A 82 7.13 -7.94 10.09
C TYR A 82 6.71 -6.47 10.26
N ALA A 83 6.20 -5.90 9.19
CA ALA A 83 5.55 -4.61 9.20
C ALA A 83 4.22 -4.66 8.44
N ILE A 84 3.24 -3.89 8.94
CA ILE A 84 1.96 -3.62 8.30
C ILE A 84 1.92 -2.11 8.05
N LYS A 85 1.91 -1.69 6.80
CA LYS A 85 1.74 -0.29 6.41
C LYS A 85 0.28 -0.03 6.11
N VAL A 86 -0.29 1.01 6.73
CA VAL A 86 -1.61 1.55 6.41
C VAL A 86 -1.50 3.06 6.17
N ARG A 87 -2.49 3.64 5.49
CA ARG A 87 -2.56 5.08 5.28
C ARG A 87 -3.10 5.80 6.51
N GLY A 88 -2.67 7.05 6.72
CA GLY A 88 -3.09 7.89 7.84
C GLY A 88 -4.54 8.42 7.75
N ASP A 89 -5.22 8.19 6.64
CA ASP A 89 -6.62 8.54 6.41
C ASP A 89 -7.55 7.30 6.37
N GLU A 90 -7.04 6.14 6.78
CA GLU A 90 -7.74 4.85 6.74
C GLU A 90 -7.51 4.04 8.00
N PHE A 91 -8.48 3.18 8.34
CA PHE A 91 -8.31 2.26 9.45
C PHE A 91 -9.08 0.95 9.26
N TYR A 92 -8.50 -0.11 9.82
CA TYR A 92 -8.91 -1.50 9.66
C TYR A 92 -9.01 -2.15 11.04
N SER A 93 -10.10 -2.86 11.30
CA SER A 93 -10.37 -3.37 12.65
C SER A 93 -9.73 -4.72 12.94
N ASN A 94 -9.29 -5.48 11.94
CA ASN A 94 -8.75 -6.82 12.13
C ASN A 94 -7.29 -6.96 11.66
N LEU A 95 -6.39 -6.22 12.28
CA LEU A 95 -4.95 -6.34 12.01
C LEU A 95 -4.36 -7.70 12.42
N GLN A 96 -5.01 -8.41 13.37
CA GLN A 96 -4.62 -9.77 13.76
C GLN A 96 -4.70 -10.75 12.59
N TYR A 97 -5.66 -10.57 11.71
CA TYR A 97 -5.76 -11.36 10.49
C TYR A 97 -4.48 -11.23 9.64
N ILE A 98 -4.01 -10.00 9.41
CA ILE A 98 -2.78 -9.76 8.64
C ILE A 98 -1.58 -10.43 9.31
N HIS A 99 -1.44 -10.31 10.63
CA HIS A 99 -0.35 -10.96 11.36
C HIS A 99 -0.36 -12.48 11.20
N ASN A 100 -1.55 -13.09 11.21
CA ASN A 100 -1.67 -14.54 10.98
C ASN A 100 -1.24 -14.93 9.57
N VAL A 101 -1.63 -14.15 8.55
CA VAL A 101 -1.22 -14.37 7.15
C VAL A 101 0.29 -14.27 6.99
N LEU A 102 0.92 -13.24 7.58
CA LEU A 102 2.39 -13.06 7.54
C LEU A 102 3.18 -14.23 8.16
N ARG A 103 2.59 -14.92 9.12
CA ARG A 103 3.23 -16.10 9.73
C ARG A 103 3.10 -17.35 8.88
N VAL A 104 2.07 -17.45 8.06
CA VAL A 104 1.82 -18.59 7.17
C VAL A 104 2.62 -18.47 5.87
N ASP A 105 2.63 -17.27 5.28
CA ASP A 105 3.35 -16.99 4.04
C ASP A 105 4.22 -15.73 4.20
N PRO A 106 5.37 -15.84 4.88
CA PRO A 106 6.23 -14.70 5.20
C PRO A 106 7.02 -14.16 4.00
N ASP A 107 7.17 -14.94 2.93
CA ASP A 107 8.05 -14.59 1.82
C ASP A 107 7.38 -13.62 0.85
N LYS A 108 6.07 -13.56 0.86
CA LYS A 108 5.29 -12.66 0.02
C LYS A 108 4.99 -11.32 0.68
N ILE A 109 4.71 -10.35 -0.17
CA ILE A 109 4.09 -9.09 0.21
C ILE A 109 2.58 -9.24 0.03
N HIS A 110 1.83 -8.94 1.09
CA HIS A 110 0.38 -9.03 1.12
C HIS A 110 -0.24 -7.64 1.01
N SER A 111 -1.27 -7.49 0.18
CA SER A 111 -1.95 -6.23 -0.05
C SER A 111 -3.47 -6.37 0.04
N ALA A 112 -4.14 -5.36 0.58
CA ALA A 112 -5.60 -5.32 0.58
C ALA A 112 -6.15 -4.98 -0.82
N PRO A 113 -7.24 -5.60 -1.28
CA PRO A 113 -7.81 -5.36 -2.61
C PRO A 113 -8.60 -4.04 -2.66
N VAL A 114 -8.00 -2.96 -2.17
CA VAL A 114 -8.58 -1.63 -2.21
C VAL A 114 -8.02 -0.91 -3.42
N PHE A 115 -8.85 -0.51 -4.37
CA PHE A 115 -8.45 0.11 -5.64
C PHE A 115 -7.54 -0.75 -6.51
N PHE A 116 -7.66 -2.05 -6.43
CA PHE A 116 -7.00 -2.95 -7.36
C PHE A 116 -7.46 -2.72 -8.79
N ARG A 117 -6.56 -2.89 -9.74
CA ARG A 117 -6.88 -2.90 -11.17
C ARG A 117 -6.52 -4.25 -11.76
N ALA A 118 -7.43 -4.79 -12.56
CA ALA A 118 -7.15 -6.01 -13.29
C ALA A 118 -5.97 -5.80 -14.26
N TRP A 119 -5.24 -6.87 -14.54
CA TRP A 119 -4.01 -6.87 -15.34
C TRP A 119 -4.17 -6.20 -16.71
N GLN A 120 -5.31 -6.38 -17.35
CA GLN A 120 -5.60 -5.79 -18.66
C GLN A 120 -5.67 -4.26 -18.65
N TYR A 121 -5.90 -3.65 -17.48
CA TYR A 121 -5.98 -2.19 -17.33
C TYR A 121 -4.70 -1.58 -16.79
N SER A 122 -4.01 -2.29 -15.91
CA SER A 122 -2.73 -1.85 -15.35
C SER A 122 -1.94 -3.06 -14.88
N GLU A 123 -0.88 -3.36 -15.61
CA GLU A 123 0.07 -4.39 -15.21
C GLU A 123 0.75 -4.03 -13.89
N TYR A 124 1.03 -5.03 -13.05
CA TYR A 124 1.74 -4.85 -11.77
C TYR A 124 1.04 -3.93 -10.75
N HIS A 125 -0.28 -3.79 -10.83
CA HIS A 125 -1.02 -2.90 -9.94
C HIS A 125 -1.42 -3.63 -8.64
N ILE A 126 -0.59 -3.50 -7.59
CA ILE A 126 -0.89 -3.93 -6.21
C ILE A 126 -1.29 -2.71 -5.39
N SER A 127 -2.43 -2.77 -4.71
CA SER A 127 -2.90 -1.66 -3.89
C SER A 127 -1.86 -1.22 -2.85
N ASP A 128 -1.70 0.07 -2.69
CA ASP A 128 -0.80 0.69 -1.72
C ASP A 128 -1.49 1.08 -0.40
N HIS A 129 -2.78 0.82 -0.29
CA HIS A 129 -3.59 1.19 0.89
C HIS A 129 -3.18 0.42 2.13
N VAL A 130 -3.13 -0.90 2.04
CA VAL A 130 -2.52 -1.78 3.05
C VAL A 130 -1.46 -2.61 2.36
N ILE A 131 -0.24 -2.55 2.86
CA ILE A 131 0.86 -3.40 2.43
C ILE A 131 1.49 -4.03 3.67
N ALA A 132 1.65 -5.35 3.66
CA ALA A 132 2.24 -6.09 4.76
C ALA A 132 3.27 -7.11 4.24
N GLY A 133 4.32 -7.34 5.01
CA GLY A 133 5.39 -8.26 4.62
C GLY A 133 6.48 -8.32 5.70
N THR A 134 7.58 -9.02 5.40
CA THR A 134 8.77 -8.86 6.23
C THR A 134 9.28 -7.41 6.12
N THR A 135 9.79 -6.88 7.22
CA THR A 135 10.38 -5.54 7.24
C THR A 135 11.47 -5.40 6.18
N GLU A 136 12.24 -6.46 5.95
CA GLU A 136 13.27 -6.50 4.91
C GLU A 136 12.69 -6.34 3.50
N ASN A 137 11.64 -7.10 3.13
CA ASN A 137 11.00 -6.99 1.81
C ASN A 137 10.40 -5.60 1.59
N LEU A 138 9.76 -5.04 2.61
CA LEU A 138 9.22 -3.68 2.52
C LEU A 138 10.32 -2.62 2.42
N LEU A 139 11.45 -2.78 3.11
CA LEU A 139 12.61 -1.91 2.95
C LEU A 139 13.19 -1.97 1.54
N ILE A 140 13.34 -3.16 0.95
CA ILE A 140 13.75 -3.33 -0.45
C ILE A 140 12.80 -2.57 -1.37
N MET A 141 11.48 -2.77 -1.21
CA MET A 141 10.45 -2.12 -2.01
C MET A 141 10.56 -0.59 -1.98
N PHE A 142 10.52 0.01 -0.80
CA PHE A 142 10.46 1.46 -0.68
C PHE A 142 11.82 2.16 -0.89
N ARG A 143 12.94 1.48 -0.66
CA ARG A 143 14.27 1.96 -1.06
C ARG A 143 14.43 1.99 -2.58
N ALA A 144 13.97 0.96 -3.27
CA ALA A 144 13.94 0.94 -4.73
C ALA A 144 13.04 2.05 -5.30
N CYS A 145 11.87 2.28 -4.72
CA CYS A 145 11.00 3.40 -5.08
C CYS A 145 11.71 4.75 -4.94
N LYS A 146 12.36 4.98 -3.79
CA LYS A 146 13.10 6.22 -3.55
C LYS A 146 14.26 6.39 -4.53
N HIS A 147 15.06 5.35 -4.73
CA HIS A 147 16.17 5.37 -5.69
C HIS A 147 15.70 5.69 -7.11
N ASN A 148 14.63 5.05 -7.57
CA ASN A 148 14.07 5.27 -8.90
C ASN A 148 13.47 6.68 -9.06
N PHE A 149 12.94 7.27 -7.98
CA PHE A 149 12.51 8.66 -7.97
C PHE A 149 13.70 9.62 -8.04
N ASP A 150 14.69 9.45 -7.16
CA ASP A 150 15.87 10.31 -7.06
C ASP A 150 16.72 10.30 -8.34
N THR A 151 16.79 9.16 -9.04
CA THR A 151 17.53 9.00 -10.29
C THR A 151 16.74 9.39 -11.54
N GLY A 152 15.49 9.79 -11.39
CA GLY A 152 14.61 10.18 -12.49
C GLY A 152 14.13 9.01 -13.37
N LYS A 153 14.40 7.74 -13.00
CA LYS A 153 13.81 6.57 -13.68
C LYS A 153 12.29 6.61 -13.69
N MET A 154 11.71 7.33 -12.71
CA MET A 154 10.28 7.55 -12.57
C MET A 154 9.88 9.02 -12.76
N ASN A 155 10.65 9.78 -13.54
CA ASN A 155 10.43 11.21 -13.68
C ASN A 155 9.11 11.52 -14.39
N VAL A 156 8.20 12.10 -13.65
CA VAL A 156 6.81 12.40 -14.03
C VAL A 156 6.69 13.65 -14.89
N SER A 157 7.69 14.54 -14.84
CA SER A 157 7.67 15.82 -15.52
C SER A 157 7.66 15.72 -17.06
N LYS A 158 7.97 14.54 -17.60
CA LYS A 158 7.90 14.26 -19.05
C LYS A 158 6.56 13.70 -19.51
N TRP A 159 5.58 13.59 -18.65
CA TRP A 159 4.27 13.05 -19.00
C TRP A 159 3.44 14.12 -19.70
N LYS A 160 3.45 14.09 -21.01
CA LYS A 160 2.44 14.79 -21.78
C LYS A 160 1.11 14.11 -21.53
N ILE A 161 0.18 14.86 -20.97
CA ILE A 161 -1.21 14.44 -20.82
C ILE A 161 -1.79 14.44 -22.23
N ASP A 162 -1.94 13.27 -22.83
CA ASP A 162 -2.54 13.12 -24.16
C ASP A 162 -4.06 13.38 -24.16
N GLY A 163 -4.61 14.09 -23.19
CA GLY A 163 -6.04 14.35 -23.05
C GLY A 163 -6.89 13.14 -22.63
N ASN A 164 -6.30 11.95 -22.52
CA ASN A 164 -7.02 10.76 -22.08
C ASN A 164 -6.67 10.42 -20.62
N PHE A 165 -7.48 10.94 -19.71
CA PHE A 165 -7.31 10.75 -18.27
C PHE A 165 -7.29 9.27 -17.84
N HIS A 166 -8.09 8.42 -18.46
CA HIS A 166 -8.11 6.99 -18.15
C HIS A 166 -6.78 6.32 -18.45
N LYS A 167 -6.22 6.55 -19.62
CA LYS A 167 -4.91 6.00 -19.99
C LYS A 167 -3.80 6.47 -19.05
N TYR A 168 -3.84 7.72 -18.63
CA TYR A 168 -2.90 8.29 -17.68
C TYR A 168 -2.98 7.61 -16.31
N VAL A 169 -4.17 7.45 -15.77
CA VAL A 169 -4.37 6.81 -14.45
C VAL A 169 -3.99 5.33 -14.46
N THR A 170 -4.25 4.62 -15.56
CA THR A 170 -3.98 3.19 -15.66
C THR A 170 -2.51 2.86 -15.88
N THR A 171 -1.78 3.62 -16.69
CA THR A 171 -0.39 3.27 -17.08
C THR A 171 0.68 3.80 -16.11
N HIS A 172 0.30 4.65 -15.14
CA HIS A 172 1.30 5.37 -14.34
C HIS A 172 0.91 5.53 -12.87
N ALA A 173 0.06 4.66 -12.38
CA ALA A 173 -0.35 4.66 -10.99
C ALA A 173 0.85 4.47 -10.04
N PRO A 174 0.86 5.11 -8.86
CA PRO A 174 1.88 4.89 -7.83
C PRO A 174 2.07 3.41 -7.50
N GLU A 175 0.99 2.68 -7.45
CA GLU A 175 0.92 1.26 -7.12
C GLU A 175 1.72 0.41 -8.11
N GLU A 176 1.56 0.65 -9.41
CA GLU A 176 2.34 -0.03 -10.46
C GLU A 176 3.84 0.24 -10.29
N ARG A 177 4.21 1.47 -9.97
CA ARG A 177 5.60 1.87 -9.78
C ARG A 177 6.23 1.22 -8.57
N ILE A 178 5.49 1.17 -7.45
CA ILE A 178 5.93 0.51 -6.23
C ILE A 178 6.21 -0.95 -6.52
N THR A 179 5.30 -1.62 -7.21
CA THR A 179 5.41 -3.04 -7.54
C THR A 179 6.58 -3.31 -8.49
N LYS A 180 6.68 -2.56 -9.58
CA LYS A 180 7.80 -2.70 -10.55
C LYS A 180 9.15 -2.40 -9.90
N SER A 181 9.25 -1.37 -9.05
CA SER A 181 10.49 -1.07 -8.33
C SER A 181 10.91 -2.21 -7.41
N TYR A 182 9.96 -2.84 -6.74
CA TYR A 182 10.25 -4.00 -5.90
C TYR A 182 10.74 -5.19 -6.71
N LEU A 183 10.05 -5.55 -7.79
CA LEU A 183 10.40 -6.69 -8.63
C LEU A 183 11.76 -6.51 -9.31
N ASP A 184 12.05 -5.32 -9.81
CA ASP A 184 13.35 -4.97 -10.40
C ASP A 184 14.49 -5.11 -9.37
N ALA A 185 14.27 -4.66 -8.14
CA ALA A 185 15.27 -4.75 -7.06
C ALA A 185 15.40 -6.16 -6.47
N LYS A 186 14.28 -6.91 -6.36
CA LYS A 186 14.24 -8.23 -5.71
C LYS A 186 14.69 -9.36 -6.63
N ALA A 187 14.36 -9.26 -7.90
CA ALA A 187 14.60 -10.32 -8.89
C ALA A 187 14.92 -9.72 -10.29
N PRO A 188 16.01 -8.94 -10.45
CA PRO A 188 16.28 -8.20 -11.68
C PRO A 188 16.38 -9.12 -12.91
N ASP A 189 17.06 -10.25 -12.79
CA ASP A 189 17.22 -11.20 -13.90
C ASP A 189 15.89 -11.85 -14.33
N LYS A 190 14.98 -12.08 -13.38
CA LYS A 190 13.64 -12.61 -13.66
C LYS A 190 12.73 -11.53 -14.23
N PHE A 191 12.80 -10.30 -13.72
CA PHE A 191 11.91 -9.22 -14.09
C PHE A 191 11.98 -8.88 -15.59
N GLU A 192 13.15 -9.03 -16.20
CA GLU A 192 13.33 -8.82 -17.64
C GLU A 192 12.91 -10.01 -18.52
N ARG A 193 12.83 -11.23 -17.96
CA ARG A 193 12.74 -12.47 -18.75
C ARG A 193 11.49 -13.31 -18.49
N VAL A 194 10.84 -13.11 -17.37
CA VAL A 194 9.70 -13.92 -16.92
C VAL A 194 8.42 -13.11 -17.09
N ASP A 195 7.33 -13.79 -17.51
CA ASP A 195 6.00 -13.18 -17.53
C ASP A 195 5.67 -12.54 -16.18
N GLY A 196 5.30 -11.27 -16.21
CA GLY A 196 5.02 -10.50 -15.00
C GLY A 196 3.95 -11.10 -14.11
N ARG A 197 2.99 -11.84 -14.67
CA ARG A 197 1.94 -12.54 -13.89
C ARG A 197 2.54 -13.64 -13.00
N ILE A 198 3.56 -14.34 -13.50
CA ILE A 198 4.29 -15.35 -12.72
C ILE A 198 5.01 -14.69 -11.56
N LEU A 199 5.70 -13.57 -11.82
CA LEU A 199 6.37 -12.81 -10.78
C LEU A 199 5.39 -12.26 -9.74
N MET A 200 4.25 -11.75 -10.17
CA MET A 200 3.23 -11.27 -9.25
C MET A 200 2.76 -12.38 -8.31
N LYS A 201 2.53 -13.59 -8.81
CA LYS A 201 2.13 -14.76 -7.99
C LYS A 201 3.24 -15.24 -7.06
N GLU A 202 4.50 -15.11 -7.48
CA GLU A 202 5.65 -15.53 -6.68
C GLU A 202 5.87 -14.59 -5.48
N TYR A 203 5.71 -13.27 -5.68
CA TYR A 203 6.12 -12.27 -4.69
C TYR A 203 4.98 -11.57 -3.96
N PHE A 204 3.75 -11.71 -4.44
CA PHE A 204 2.60 -11.00 -3.87
C PHE A 204 1.43 -11.93 -3.59
N ASP A 205 0.60 -11.53 -2.63
CA ASP A 205 -0.71 -12.14 -2.38
C ASP A 205 -1.72 -11.08 -1.93
N ILE A 206 -3.00 -11.44 -1.97
CA ILE A 206 -4.11 -10.53 -1.70
C ILE A 206 -4.78 -10.92 -0.39
N LEU A 207 -4.93 -9.93 0.49
CA LEU A 207 -5.66 -10.06 1.74
C LEU A 207 -7.17 -10.13 1.48
N ASP A 208 -7.88 -11.00 2.18
CA ASP A 208 -9.34 -11.02 2.17
C ASP A 208 -9.89 -9.77 2.88
N LEU A 209 -10.57 -8.90 2.11
CA LEU A 209 -11.11 -7.66 2.61
C LEU A 209 -12.21 -7.88 3.66
N ASN A 210 -12.99 -8.96 3.55
CA ASN A 210 -14.02 -9.29 4.52
C ASN A 210 -13.41 -9.68 5.88
N LEU A 211 -12.27 -10.38 5.86
CA LEU A 211 -11.54 -10.72 7.07
C LEU A 211 -10.78 -9.53 7.64
N LEU A 212 -10.29 -8.63 6.80
CA LEU A 212 -9.59 -7.41 7.20
C LEU A 212 -10.52 -6.40 7.89
N LYS A 213 -11.80 -6.43 7.55
CA LYS A 213 -12.85 -5.56 8.12
C LYS A 213 -12.46 -4.08 8.08
N PRO A 214 -12.40 -3.48 6.90
CA PRO A 214 -12.15 -2.05 6.78
C PRO A 214 -13.27 -1.28 7.48
N TYR A 215 -12.91 -0.32 8.31
CA TYR A 215 -13.88 0.56 8.96
C TYR A 215 -14.04 1.87 8.21
N LYS A 216 -12.92 2.42 7.73
CA LYS A 216 -12.89 3.61 6.89
C LYS A 216 -11.75 3.50 5.89
N VAL A 217 -12.08 3.71 4.63
CA VAL A 217 -11.11 3.86 3.55
C VAL A 217 -11.44 5.18 2.84
N LYS A 218 -10.47 6.10 2.77
CA LYS A 218 -10.60 7.44 2.16
C LYS A 218 -12.00 8.07 2.35
N ALA A 219 -12.14 9.06 3.19
CA ALA A 219 -13.34 9.82 3.51
C ALA A 219 -14.49 9.64 2.47
N ASN A 220 -15.46 8.80 2.76
CA ASN A 220 -16.69 8.55 1.99
C ASN A 220 -16.62 7.65 0.74
N LEU A 221 -15.52 6.95 0.45
CA LEU A 221 -15.41 6.14 -0.76
C LEU A 221 -16.00 4.72 -0.65
N PHE A 222 -16.59 4.34 0.48
CA PHE A 222 -17.41 3.12 0.61
C PHE A 222 -18.85 3.26 0.09
N ARG A 223 -19.16 4.25 -0.71
CA ARG A 223 -20.37 4.16 -1.53
C ARG A 223 -19.98 3.41 -2.80
N VAL A 224 -20.23 2.12 -2.80
CA VAL A 224 -20.08 1.20 -3.94
C VAL A 224 -20.63 1.84 -5.24
N GLU A 225 -21.73 2.55 -5.16
CA GLU A 225 -22.38 3.27 -6.26
C GLU A 225 -21.49 4.32 -6.94
N TRP A 226 -20.51 4.90 -6.23
CA TRP A 226 -19.65 5.93 -6.82
C TRP A 226 -18.56 5.32 -7.68
N TYR A 227 -18.06 4.14 -7.30
CA TYR A 227 -16.99 3.44 -8.01
C TYR A 227 -17.45 2.76 -9.28
N ASP A 228 -18.63 2.15 -9.27
CA ASP A 228 -19.21 1.50 -10.45
C ASP A 228 -19.42 2.48 -11.60
N ASN A 229 -19.58 3.78 -11.29
CA ASN A 229 -19.78 4.82 -12.29
C ASN A 229 -18.52 5.54 -12.75
N PHE A 230 -17.46 5.60 -11.92
CA PHE A 230 -16.27 6.42 -12.19
C PHE A 230 -15.00 5.63 -12.51
N LEU A 231 -14.86 4.41 -11.99
CA LEU A 231 -13.72 3.55 -12.21
C LEU A 231 -14.22 2.11 -12.38
N PRO A 232 -14.83 1.78 -13.53
CA PRO A 232 -15.35 0.44 -13.79
C PRO A 232 -14.24 -0.63 -13.74
N GLU A 233 -12.98 -0.23 -13.92
CA GLU A 233 -11.80 -1.07 -13.78
C GLU A 233 -11.32 -1.27 -12.32
N ALA A 234 -11.85 -0.53 -11.35
CA ALA A 234 -11.51 -0.69 -9.94
C ALA A 234 -12.38 -1.77 -9.30
N ASN A 235 -11.85 -2.97 -9.16
CA ASN A 235 -12.59 -4.11 -8.64
C ASN A 235 -12.28 -4.37 -7.16
N TYR A 236 -13.32 -4.31 -6.32
CA TYR A 236 -13.25 -4.65 -4.89
C TYR A 236 -13.55 -6.12 -4.61
N SER A 237 -14.03 -6.86 -5.60
CA SER A 237 -14.36 -8.28 -5.47
C SER A 237 -13.14 -9.19 -5.66
N ILE A 238 -11.97 -8.66 -6.04
CA ILE A 238 -10.74 -9.43 -6.15
C ILE A 238 -10.32 -9.87 -4.74
N SER A 239 -10.35 -11.16 -4.49
CA SER A 239 -9.95 -11.75 -3.21
C SER A 239 -8.74 -12.68 -3.33
N THR A 240 -8.27 -12.95 -4.56
CA THR A 240 -7.10 -13.78 -4.83
C THR A 240 -6.24 -13.20 -5.94
N ILE A 241 -4.94 -13.52 -5.92
CA ILE A 241 -4.02 -13.09 -6.96
C ILE A 241 -4.40 -13.65 -8.34
N ASP A 242 -5.04 -14.82 -8.40
CA ASP A 242 -5.49 -15.41 -9.66
C ASP A 242 -6.64 -14.65 -10.31
N GLN A 243 -7.52 -14.07 -9.52
CA GLN A 243 -8.59 -13.20 -10.03
C GLN A 243 -8.06 -11.94 -10.69
N LEU A 244 -6.89 -11.43 -10.24
CA LEU A 244 -6.23 -10.29 -10.87
C LEU A 244 -5.91 -10.54 -12.35
N PHE A 245 -5.65 -11.81 -12.72
CA PHE A 245 -5.23 -12.21 -14.06
C PHE A 245 -6.34 -12.81 -14.92
N SER A 246 -7.56 -12.90 -14.39
CA SER A 246 -8.69 -13.45 -15.16
C SER A 246 -9.10 -12.50 -16.30
N ASP A 247 -9.50 -13.05 -17.43
CA ASP A 247 -10.03 -12.27 -18.57
C ASP A 247 -11.37 -11.59 -18.23
N ASP A 248 -12.05 -12.09 -17.20
CA ASP A 248 -13.25 -11.49 -16.61
C ASP A 248 -13.07 -11.35 -15.10
N PRO A 249 -12.40 -10.27 -14.65
CA PRO A 249 -12.13 -10.03 -13.23
C PRO A 249 -13.42 -9.76 -12.42
N TYR A 250 -14.55 -9.54 -13.10
CA TYR A 250 -15.86 -9.30 -12.48
C TYR A 250 -16.68 -10.59 -12.32
N LYS A 251 -16.20 -11.70 -12.85
CA LYS A 251 -16.88 -12.99 -12.68
C LYS A 251 -16.66 -13.49 -11.27
N ILE A 252 -17.66 -13.28 -10.42
CA ILE A 252 -17.72 -13.93 -9.10
C ILE A 252 -17.67 -15.44 -9.36
N PRO A 253 -16.70 -16.19 -8.81
CA PRO A 253 -16.74 -17.63 -8.88
C PRO A 253 -18.10 -18.08 -8.37
N ASN A 254 -18.79 -18.91 -9.13
CA ASN A 254 -20.14 -19.39 -8.88
C ASN A 254 -20.34 -19.65 -7.39
N GLN A 255 -21.29 -18.91 -6.79
CA GLN A 255 -21.85 -19.21 -5.49
C GLN A 255 -22.48 -20.60 -5.52
#